data_5e4c653016803f294966f3a2d7218afa
#
_entry.id   5e4c653016803f294966f3a2d7218afa
#
_cell.length_a   1.000
_cell.length_b   1.000
_cell.length_c   1.000
_cell.angle_alpha   90.00
_cell.angle_beta   90.00
_cell.angle_gamma   90.00
#
_symmetry.space_group_name_H-M   'P 1'
#
loop_
_entity.id
_entity.type
_entity.pdbx_description
1 polymer ?
#
loop_
_entity_poly.entity_id
_entity_poly.type
_entity_poly.pdbx_seq_one_letter_code
_entity_poly.pdbx_strand_id
1 'polypeptide(L)'
;MTGKQKPARIPDANLLRSLPKVDEVLEQPVAKEAAQHLPHAVVADAVRDEIARLRSAILAGGAPAVSAAGAAERAARAVQALENPSLRRVINASGVIIHTNLGRSVLAPAAVQAVNDVIAGYSTLEYDTQTMARGSRHAHCEPLICALTGAEAAIAVNNNAAAVMMVLSEFAQGRQAVVSRGELVEIGGSFRIPDIMALSGAQMVEVGTTNKTHPADYERAVGPDTGMLLKVHRSNYRLIGFTEDVGIAGLRAIADRANEQRDALAREAHDDAANAAERVLVYEDQGSGAFERMDAFGEYAEPTIAESLAAGADLVSFSGDKLLGGPQAGIIVGRKELIDRLKANPLARALRLDKMTLAALEATLRLYLQPERAVREIPTVWMLTEPADSVRVRAEALQRELAGRIPHGAATLEVVPEISRAGGGALPMCDIPTFAVKVAFRTAASDAQSCMAYLQQQREVPIVARIKNDCVLCDARTVQDEEIAEIGAAFAAYFAAAANERPL
;
A
#
# COMPACT_ATOMS: atom_id res chain seq x y z
N MET A 1 -32.53 25.01 -14.88
CA MET A 1 -33.43 24.70 -13.77
C MET A 1 -32.78 25.23 -12.51
N THR A 2 -33.30 26.31 -11.98
CA THR A 2 -32.78 27.06 -10.83
C THR A 2 -33.05 26.27 -9.56
N GLY A 3 -31.98 25.78 -8.94
CA GLY A 3 -32.04 25.13 -7.63
C GLY A 3 -32.50 26.12 -6.56
N LYS A 4 -33.69 25.91 -6.02
CA LYS A 4 -34.20 26.66 -4.86
C LYS A 4 -33.28 26.34 -3.65
N GLN A 5 -32.44 27.31 -3.27
CA GLN A 5 -31.76 27.28 -1.97
C GLN A 5 -32.83 27.23 -0.87
N LYS A 6 -32.79 26.18 -0.02
CA LYS A 6 -33.62 26.16 1.19
C LYS A 6 -33.27 27.39 2.02
N PRO A 7 -34.27 28.10 2.58
CA PRO A 7 -34.01 29.26 3.43
C PRO A 7 -33.18 28.87 4.62
N ALA A 8 -32.11 29.64 4.92
CA ALA A 8 -31.29 29.47 6.10
C ALA A 8 -32.19 29.51 7.35
N ARG A 9 -32.21 28.43 8.14
CA ARG A 9 -32.93 28.40 9.41
C ARG A 9 -32.30 29.43 10.34
N ILE A 10 -33.12 30.29 10.94
CA ILE A 10 -32.68 31.27 11.92
C ILE A 10 -32.14 30.48 13.15
N PRO A 11 -30.93 30.80 13.65
CA PRO A 11 -30.36 30.10 14.82
C PRO A 11 -31.27 30.30 16.04
N ASP A 12 -31.49 29.22 16.81
CA ASP A 12 -32.29 29.30 18.04
C ASP A 12 -31.48 30.00 19.13
N ALA A 13 -31.86 31.25 19.42
CA ALA A 13 -31.21 32.08 20.45
C ALA A 13 -31.31 31.48 21.86
N ASN A 14 -32.33 30.68 22.17
CA ASN A 14 -32.48 30.02 23.45
C ASN A 14 -31.50 28.86 23.60
N LEU A 15 -31.30 28.06 22.54
CA LEU A 15 -30.27 27.01 22.53
C LEU A 15 -28.86 27.57 22.68
N LEU A 16 -28.55 28.71 22.06
CA LEU A 16 -27.24 29.38 22.25
C LEU A 16 -27.03 29.82 23.67
N ARG A 17 -28.08 30.30 24.36
CA ARG A 17 -28.01 30.69 25.79
C ARG A 17 -27.90 29.54 26.75
N SER A 18 -28.38 28.35 26.35
CA SER A 18 -28.32 27.12 27.17
C SER A 18 -26.98 26.36 27.01
N LEU A 19 -26.04 26.85 26.19
CA LEU A 19 -24.71 26.24 26.10
C LEU A 19 -24.03 26.27 27.49
N PRO A 20 -23.54 25.13 27.99
CA PRO A 20 -22.87 25.06 29.28
C PRO A 20 -21.56 25.84 29.25
N LYS A 21 -21.16 26.39 30.41
CA LYS A 21 -19.85 26.98 30.59
C LYS A 21 -18.78 25.91 30.68
N VAL A 22 -17.55 26.22 30.29
CA VAL A 22 -16.42 25.27 30.33
C VAL A 22 -16.28 24.68 31.74
N ASP A 23 -16.33 25.54 32.78
CA ASP A 23 -16.19 25.10 34.18
C ASP A 23 -17.31 24.11 34.58
N GLU A 24 -18.57 24.35 34.15
CA GLU A 24 -19.70 23.47 34.44
C GLU A 24 -19.51 22.07 33.80
N VAL A 25 -18.88 21.99 32.65
CA VAL A 25 -18.56 20.73 31.96
C VAL A 25 -17.37 20.03 32.63
N LEU A 26 -16.34 20.77 33.02
CA LEU A 26 -15.18 20.22 33.73
C LEU A 26 -15.51 19.67 35.11
N GLU A 27 -16.55 20.20 35.78
CA GLU A 27 -17.04 19.70 37.07
C GLU A 27 -17.78 18.36 36.94
N GLN A 28 -18.19 17.93 35.77
CA GLN A 28 -18.87 16.64 35.58
C GLN A 28 -17.96 15.46 35.95
N PRO A 29 -18.50 14.37 36.57
CA PRO A 29 -17.67 13.23 37.00
C PRO A 29 -16.79 12.63 35.91
N VAL A 30 -17.31 12.49 34.70
CA VAL A 30 -16.60 11.91 33.55
C VAL A 30 -15.42 12.81 33.12
N ALA A 31 -15.58 14.14 33.14
CA ALA A 31 -14.49 15.05 32.82
C ALA A 31 -13.40 15.07 33.91
N LYS A 32 -13.80 14.97 35.20
CA LYS A 32 -12.87 14.84 36.32
C LYS A 32 -12.08 13.54 36.28
N GLU A 33 -12.71 12.43 35.91
CA GLU A 33 -12.05 11.14 35.72
C GLU A 33 -11.01 11.21 34.59
N ALA A 34 -11.37 11.78 33.43
CA ALA A 34 -10.44 12.01 32.35
C ALA A 34 -9.22 12.87 32.76
N ALA A 35 -9.44 13.88 33.63
CA ALA A 35 -8.37 14.74 34.13
C ALA A 35 -7.44 14.07 35.16
N GLN A 36 -7.75 12.86 35.65
CA GLN A 36 -6.85 12.08 36.49
C GLN A 36 -5.76 11.39 35.68
N HIS A 37 -6.02 11.10 34.40
CA HIS A 37 -5.13 10.36 33.51
C HIS A 37 -4.39 11.26 32.52
N LEU A 38 -4.94 12.43 32.20
CA LEU A 38 -4.38 13.35 31.21
C LEU A 38 -4.20 14.77 31.79
N PRO A 39 -3.29 15.57 31.22
CA PRO A 39 -3.11 16.95 31.63
C PRO A 39 -4.43 17.74 31.56
N HIS A 40 -4.75 18.49 32.62
CA HIS A 40 -5.97 19.31 32.72
C HIS A 40 -6.20 20.19 31.47
N ALA A 41 -5.14 20.72 30.87
CA ALA A 41 -5.22 21.54 29.67
C ALA A 41 -5.85 20.79 28.49
N VAL A 42 -5.48 19.50 28.29
CA VAL A 42 -6.00 18.65 27.19
C VAL A 42 -7.52 18.42 27.38
N VAL A 43 -7.94 18.13 28.60
CA VAL A 43 -9.38 17.95 28.92
C VAL A 43 -10.14 19.24 28.72
N ALA A 44 -9.59 20.38 29.19
CA ALA A 44 -10.20 21.70 29.06
C ALA A 44 -10.31 22.13 27.57
N ASP A 45 -9.34 21.82 26.73
CA ASP A 45 -9.37 22.12 25.31
C ASP A 45 -10.45 21.25 24.62
N ALA A 46 -10.53 19.96 24.91
CA ALA A 46 -11.58 19.09 24.39
C ALA A 46 -13.00 19.57 24.78
N VAL A 47 -13.18 20.09 26.00
CA VAL A 47 -14.43 20.70 26.43
C VAL A 47 -14.73 21.99 25.65
N ARG A 48 -13.75 22.84 25.41
CA ARG A 48 -13.91 24.07 24.60
C ARG A 48 -14.30 23.74 23.17
N ASP A 49 -13.65 22.76 22.58
CA ASP A 49 -13.91 22.30 21.20
C ASP A 49 -15.34 21.74 21.09
N GLU A 50 -15.78 20.95 22.05
CA GLU A 50 -17.13 20.41 22.05
C GLU A 50 -18.19 21.51 22.19
N ILE A 51 -17.99 22.50 23.06
CA ILE A 51 -18.89 23.65 23.19
C ILE A 51 -18.88 24.48 21.89
N ALA A 52 -17.74 24.65 21.25
CA ALA A 52 -17.62 25.33 19.95
C ALA A 52 -18.36 24.57 18.84
N ARG A 53 -18.26 23.23 18.83
CA ARG A 53 -18.99 22.34 17.91
C ARG A 53 -20.51 22.48 18.09
N LEU A 54 -21.00 22.44 19.34
CA LEU A 54 -22.42 22.64 19.65
C LEU A 54 -22.91 24.01 19.21
N ARG A 55 -22.12 25.06 19.46
CA ARG A 55 -22.43 26.42 19.01
C ARG A 55 -22.54 26.51 17.49
N SER A 56 -21.58 25.93 16.78
CA SER A 56 -21.56 25.91 15.31
C SER A 56 -22.75 25.15 14.74
N ALA A 57 -23.14 24.03 15.35
CA ALA A 57 -24.32 23.27 14.94
C ALA A 57 -25.63 24.06 15.11
N ILE A 58 -25.78 24.82 16.23
CA ILE A 58 -26.93 25.67 16.48
C ILE A 58 -26.97 26.84 15.45
N LEU A 59 -25.82 27.46 15.20
CA LEU A 59 -25.69 28.57 14.22
C LEU A 59 -26.03 28.09 12.79
N ALA A 60 -25.77 26.84 12.47
CA ALA A 60 -26.14 26.22 11.20
C ALA A 60 -27.63 25.82 11.13
N GLY A 61 -28.45 26.17 12.17
CA GLY A 61 -29.88 25.88 12.23
C GLY A 61 -30.23 24.47 12.72
N GLY A 62 -29.25 23.76 13.31
CA GLY A 62 -29.46 22.47 13.99
C GLY A 62 -30.00 22.68 15.41
N ALA A 63 -30.59 21.61 15.99
CA ALA A 63 -31.07 21.59 17.37
C ALA A 63 -30.39 20.43 18.13
N PRO A 64 -29.06 20.52 18.40
CA PRO A 64 -28.36 19.48 19.15
C PRO A 64 -28.85 19.42 20.61
N ALA A 65 -28.82 18.25 21.22
CA ALA A 65 -29.04 18.14 22.67
C ALA A 65 -27.90 18.85 23.42
N VAL A 66 -28.27 19.88 24.22
CA VAL A 66 -27.33 20.69 24.96
C VAL A 66 -27.47 20.39 26.46
N SER A 67 -26.40 19.80 27.04
CA SER A 67 -26.28 19.62 28.49
C SER A 67 -24.82 19.56 28.91
N ALA A 68 -24.48 19.95 30.11
CA ALA A 68 -23.12 19.86 30.63
C ALA A 68 -22.62 18.40 30.70
N ALA A 69 -23.49 17.47 31.13
CA ALA A 69 -23.17 16.05 31.19
C ALA A 69 -22.89 15.47 29.78
N GLY A 70 -23.77 15.73 28.81
CA GLY A 70 -23.56 15.27 27.44
C GLY A 70 -22.34 15.90 26.75
N ALA A 71 -22.01 17.15 27.05
CA ALA A 71 -20.78 17.77 26.57
C ALA A 71 -19.54 17.14 27.23
N ALA A 72 -19.59 16.82 28.52
CA ALA A 72 -18.51 16.12 29.23
C ALA A 72 -18.25 14.73 28.68
N GLU A 73 -19.32 13.95 28.43
CA GLU A 73 -19.19 12.62 27.84
C GLU A 73 -18.56 12.65 26.43
N ARG A 74 -18.92 13.64 25.61
CA ARG A 74 -18.33 13.76 24.26
C ARG A 74 -16.90 14.29 24.32
N ALA A 75 -16.59 15.21 25.21
CA ALA A 75 -15.23 15.66 25.46
C ALA A 75 -14.36 14.52 26.00
N ALA A 76 -14.85 13.75 26.97
CA ALA A 76 -14.13 12.58 27.51
C ALA A 76 -13.86 11.51 26.43
N ARG A 77 -14.83 11.24 25.55
CA ARG A 77 -14.60 10.34 24.39
C ARG A 77 -13.53 10.88 23.44
N ALA A 78 -13.52 12.19 23.18
CA ALA A 78 -12.49 12.80 22.33
C ALA A 78 -11.11 12.69 22.98
N VAL A 79 -11.01 12.89 24.28
CA VAL A 79 -9.77 12.73 25.06
C VAL A 79 -9.32 11.26 25.06
N GLN A 80 -10.23 10.31 25.32
CA GLN A 80 -9.94 8.89 25.28
C GLN A 80 -9.46 8.43 23.89
N ALA A 81 -9.95 9.07 22.83
CA ALA A 81 -9.47 8.80 21.46
C ALA A 81 -8.01 9.24 21.25
N LEU A 82 -7.49 10.21 22.03
CA LEU A 82 -6.07 10.59 21.98
C LEU A 82 -5.17 9.56 22.70
N GLU A 83 -5.69 8.88 23.72
CA GLU A 83 -4.94 7.84 24.44
C GLU A 83 -4.85 6.54 23.63
N ASN A 84 -5.86 6.26 22.82
CA ASN A 84 -5.90 5.05 22.04
C ASN A 84 -5.01 5.16 20.78
N PRO A 85 -4.17 4.15 20.48
CA PRO A 85 -3.42 4.13 19.23
C PRO A 85 -4.34 4.22 18.01
N SER A 86 -4.09 5.20 17.12
CA SER A 86 -4.83 5.33 15.86
C SER A 86 -4.40 4.28 14.83
N LEU A 87 -3.09 3.91 14.83
CA LEU A 87 -2.57 2.83 14.02
C LEU A 87 -2.67 1.52 14.81
N ARG A 88 -3.51 0.61 14.34
CA ARG A 88 -3.82 -0.65 15.04
C ARG A 88 -4.01 -1.79 14.05
N ARG A 89 -3.84 -3.02 14.53
CA ARG A 89 -4.12 -4.23 13.76
C ARG A 89 -5.57 -4.24 13.26
N VAL A 90 -5.78 -4.81 12.06
CA VAL A 90 -7.09 -5.01 11.43
C VAL A 90 -7.15 -6.44 10.91
N ILE A 91 -8.29 -7.11 11.03
CA ILE A 91 -8.55 -8.37 10.34
C ILE A 91 -9.08 -8.07 8.95
N ASN A 92 -8.37 -8.58 7.94
CA ASN A 92 -8.74 -8.44 6.54
C ASN A 92 -9.56 -9.64 6.06
N ALA A 93 -10.87 -9.52 6.05
CA ALA A 93 -11.81 -10.50 5.48
C ALA A 93 -12.39 -10.02 4.13
N SER A 94 -11.71 -9.10 3.43
CA SER A 94 -12.17 -8.53 2.16
C SER A 94 -11.84 -9.37 0.93
N GLY A 95 -10.85 -10.27 1.01
CA GLY A 95 -10.34 -11.02 -0.14
C GLY A 95 -9.44 -10.19 -1.06
N VAL A 96 -9.01 -8.99 -0.64
CA VAL A 96 -8.00 -8.20 -1.34
C VAL A 96 -6.67 -8.37 -0.60
N ILE A 97 -5.73 -9.11 -1.20
CA ILE A 97 -4.50 -9.56 -0.54
C ILE A 97 -3.58 -8.38 -0.22
N ILE A 98 -3.18 -7.61 -1.24
CA ILE A 98 -2.33 -6.41 -1.11
C ILE A 98 -3.26 -5.19 -0.99
N HIS A 99 -4.02 -5.11 0.11
CA HIS A 99 -5.00 -4.04 0.30
C HIS A 99 -4.31 -2.73 0.68
N THR A 100 -4.32 -1.74 -0.23
CA THR A 100 -3.61 -0.45 -0.08
C THR A 100 -3.90 0.27 1.22
N ASN A 101 -5.18 0.31 1.63
CA ASN A 101 -5.60 1.04 2.83
C ASN A 101 -5.37 0.26 4.13
N LEU A 102 -5.02 -1.05 4.04
CA LEU A 102 -4.75 -1.92 5.19
C LEU A 102 -3.26 -2.26 5.36
N GLY A 103 -2.38 -1.47 4.74
CA GLY A 103 -0.93 -1.61 4.90
C GLY A 103 -0.26 -2.55 3.90
N ARG A 104 -0.98 -3.04 2.88
CA ARG A 104 -0.48 -3.93 1.81
C ARG A 104 0.00 -5.29 2.34
N SER A 105 1.28 -5.65 2.09
CA SER A 105 1.83 -6.95 2.50
C SER A 105 1.96 -7.09 4.00
N VAL A 106 1.50 -8.23 4.53
CA VAL A 106 1.76 -8.65 5.90
C VAL A 106 3.14 -9.31 5.94
N LEU A 107 3.95 -8.94 6.94
CA LEU A 107 5.30 -9.48 7.08
C LEU A 107 5.29 -10.94 7.52
N ALA A 108 6.22 -11.72 7.00
CA ALA A 108 6.47 -13.08 7.49
C ALA A 108 6.89 -13.08 8.96
N PRO A 109 6.55 -14.12 9.76
CA PRO A 109 6.95 -14.21 11.16
C PRO A 109 8.46 -14.03 11.38
N ALA A 110 9.29 -14.55 10.48
CA ALA A 110 10.74 -14.36 10.53
C ALA A 110 11.15 -12.89 10.38
N ALA A 111 10.44 -12.11 9.56
CA ALA A 111 10.69 -10.68 9.39
C ALA A 111 10.24 -9.89 10.64
N VAL A 112 9.10 -10.24 11.22
CA VAL A 112 8.64 -9.64 12.50
C VAL A 112 9.65 -9.90 13.62
N GLN A 113 10.16 -11.14 13.73
CA GLN A 113 11.18 -11.48 14.72
C GLN A 113 12.47 -10.68 14.50
N ALA A 114 12.97 -10.59 13.26
CA ALA A 114 14.18 -9.81 12.95
C ALA A 114 14.03 -8.32 13.30
N VAL A 115 12.85 -7.74 13.10
CA VAL A 115 12.55 -6.36 13.54
C VAL A 115 12.65 -6.27 15.07
N ASN A 116 12.01 -7.17 15.81
CA ASN A 116 12.02 -7.17 17.27
C ASN A 116 13.44 -7.28 17.83
N ASP A 117 14.27 -8.13 17.23
CA ASP A 117 15.67 -8.31 17.65
C ASP A 117 16.50 -7.02 17.52
N VAL A 118 16.31 -6.25 16.43
CA VAL A 118 17.11 -5.04 16.21
C VAL A 118 16.57 -3.80 16.91
N ILE A 119 15.25 -3.75 17.24
CA ILE A 119 14.69 -2.56 17.93
C ILE A 119 14.90 -2.61 19.43
N ALA A 120 15.09 -3.80 20.02
CA ALA A 120 15.29 -3.97 21.46
C ALA A 120 16.64 -3.42 21.97
N GLY A 121 17.57 -3.07 21.07
CA GLY A 121 18.89 -2.57 21.45
C GLY A 121 19.63 -1.85 20.34
N TYR A 122 20.94 -1.72 20.52
CA TYR A 122 21.83 -1.27 19.45
C TYR A 122 22.00 -2.36 18.39
N SER A 123 22.31 -1.98 17.17
CA SER A 123 22.46 -2.89 16.03
C SER A 123 23.67 -2.54 15.17
N THR A 124 24.07 -3.47 14.33
CA THR A 124 25.21 -3.34 13.39
C THR A 124 24.89 -2.50 12.16
N LEU A 125 23.84 -1.68 12.18
CA LEU A 125 23.30 -0.96 11.03
C LEU A 125 24.35 -0.31 10.11
N GLU A 126 25.33 0.41 10.68
CA GLU A 126 26.47 1.00 9.97
C GLU A 126 27.78 0.67 10.68
N TYR A 127 27.86 -0.49 11.33
CA TYR A 127 29.08 -0.96 12.01
C TYR A 127 29.45 -2.36 11.52
N ASP A 128 30.60 -2.46 10.90
CA ASP A 128 31.16 -3.75 10.49
C ASP A 128 31.96 -4.35 11.64
N THR A 129 31.46 -5.47 12.16
CA THR A 129 32.09 -6.19 13.30
C THR A 129 33.36 -6.92 12.91
N GLN A 130 33.60 -7.21 11.64
CA GLN A 130 34.82 -7.89 11.18
C GLN A 130 36.00 -6.90 11.07
N THR A 131 35.72 -5.74 10.46
CA THR A 131 36.71 -4.68 10.31
C THR A 131 36.77 -3.74 11.50
N MET A 132 35.83 -3.83 12.45
CA MET A 132 35.66 -2.95 13.61
C MET A 132 35.57 -1.45 13.20
N ALA A 133 34.98 -1.17 12.04
CA ALA A 133 34.92 0.15 11.44
C ALA A 133 33.49 0.46 10.96
N ARG A 134 33.31 1.67 10.42
CA ARG A 134 32.07 2.07 9.82
C ARG A 134 31.82 1.28 8.53
N GLY A 135 30.70 0.56 8.51
CA GLY A 135 30.18 -0.15 7.34
C GLY A 135 29.11 0.63 6.60
N SER A 136 28.57 -0.02 5.57
CA SER A 136 27.47 0.49 4.76
C SER A 136 26.18 -0.26 5.12
N ARG A 137 25.06 0.48 5.32
CA ARG A 137 23.74 -0.15 5.53
C ARG A 137 23.24 -0.94 4.31
N HIS A 138 23.73 -0.63 3.11
CA HIS A 138 23.38 -1.37 1.90
C HIS A 138 23.88 -2.81 1.93
N ALA A 139 24.97 -3.07 2.66
CA ALA A 139 25.57 -4.40 2.82
C ALA A 139 24.61 -5.45 3.41
N HIS A 140 23.55 -5.05 4.11
CA HIS A 140 22.59 -5.98 4.70
C HIS A 140 21.67 -6.63 3.66
N CYS A 141 21.26 -5.91 2.62
CA CYS A 141 20.29 -6.41 1.64
C CYS A 141 20.87 -6.60 0.24
N GLU A 142 21.84 -5.79 -0.18
CA GLU A 142 22.40 -5.82 -1.54
C GLU A 142 22.88 -7.22 -1.99
N PRO A 143 23.69 -7.96 -1.22
CA PRO A 143 24.14 -9.29 -1.65
C PRO A 143 22.99 -10.28 -1.87
N LEU A 144 21.94 -10.21 -1.03
CA LEU A 144 20.75 -11.05 -1.17
C LEU A 144 19.94 -10.67 -2.42
N ILE A 145 19.73 -9.36 -2.64
CA ILE A 145 19.02 -8.88 -3.82
C ILE A 145 19.76 -9.31 -5.09
N CYS A 146 21.08 -9.12 -5.15
CA CYS A 146 21.89 -9.52 -6.29
C CYS A 146 21.83 -11.03 -6.55
N ALA A 147 21.94 -11.84 -5.48
CA ALA A 147 21.88 -13.30 -5.59
C ALA A 147 20.52 -13.79 -6.11
N LEU A 148 19.42 -13.12 -5.74
CA LEU A 148 18.06 -13.50 -6.12
C LEU A 148 17.66 -12.97 -7.51
N THR A 149 18.20 -11.82 -7.95
CA THR A 149 17.81 -11.17 -9.20
C THR A 149 18.82 -11.37 -10.33
N GLY A 150 20.05 -11.76 -10.01
CA GLY A 150 21.16 -11.80 -10.97
C GLY A 150 21.75 -10.40 -11.30
N ALA A 151 21.33 -9.34 -10.60
CA ALA A 151 21.85 -8.00 -10.78
C ALA A 151 23.31 -7.88 -10.32
N GLU A 152 24.09 -6.97 -10.94
CA GLU A 152 25.47 -6.68 -10.54
C GLU A 152 25.55 -5.92 -9.20
N ALA A 153 24.56 -5.05 -8.93
CA ALA A 153 24.45 -4.26 -7.70
C ALA A 153 23.00 -3.85 -7.42
N ALA A 154 22.75 -3.42 -6.17
CA ALA A 154 21.43 -2.97 -5.73
C ALA A 154 21.50 -1.85 -4.71
N ILE A 155 20.44 -1.05 -4.63
CA ILE A 155 20.18 -0.09 -3.56
C ILE A 155 18.70 -0.15 -3.15
N ALA A 156 18.44 -0.06 -1.85
CA ALA A 156 17.08 0.03 -1.31
C ALA A 156 16.85 1.41 -0.66
N VAL A 157 15.69 1.99 -0.98
CA VAL A 157 15.21 3.31 -0.54
C VAL A 157 13.79 3.22 0.02
N ASN A 158 13.20 4.31 0.51
CA ASN A 158 11.93 4.34 1.26
C ASN A 158 10.74 3.68 0.56
N ASN A 159 10.60 3.87 -0.75
CA ASN A 159 9.51 3.32 -1.56
C ASN A 159 9.85 3.44 -3.05
N ASN A 160 9.05 2.79 -3.91
CA ASN A 160 9.33 2.79 -5.35
C ASN A 160 9.18 4.17 -6.01
N ALA A 161 8.31 5.04 -5.53
CA ALA A 161 8.23 6.42 -6.03
C ALA A 161 9.53 7.19 -5.80
N ALA A 162 10.16 7.01 -4.65
CA ALA A 162 11.48 7.56 -4.34
C ALA A 162 12.58 6.94 -5.23
N ALA A 163 12.49 5.64 -5.53
CA ALA A 163 13.40 4.95 -6.45
C ALA A 163 13.31 5.55 -7.86
N VAL A 164 12.10 5.70 -8.41
CA VAL A 164 11.87 6.30 -9.73
C VAL A 164 12.38 7.73 -9.78
N MET A 165 12.04 8.55 -8.78
CA MET A 165 12.53 9.93 -8.69
C MET A 165 14.07 9.99 -8.67
N MET A 166 14.69 9.11 -7.89
CA MET A 166 16.16 9.08 -7.75
C MET A 166 16.85 8.67 -9.05
N VAL A 167 16.34 7.65 -9.75
CA VAL A 167 16.88 7.21 -11.05
C VAL A 167 16.75 8.32 -12.09
N LEU A 168 15.58 8.93 -12.21
CA LEU A 168 15.35 10.01 -13.18
C LEU A 168 16.18 11.25 -12.84
N SER A 169 16.32 11.62 -11.58
CA SER A 169 17.15 12.77 -11.16
C SER A 169 18.62 12.55 -11.42
N GLU A 170 19.13 11.31 -11.32
CA GLU A 170 20.56 11.02 -11.56
C GLU A 170 20.88 10.93 -13.06
N PHE A 171 20.00 10.32 -13.86
CA PHE A 171 20.33 9.92 -15.22
C PHE A 171 19.58 10.69 -16.33
N ALA A 172 18.50 11.40 -15.96
CA ALA A 172 17.68 12.13 -16.93
C ALA A 172 17.47 13.62 -16.58
N GLN A 173 18.06 14.16 -15.52
CA GLN A 173 17.95 15.57 -15.19
C GLN A 173 18.49 16.44 -16.33
N GLY A 174 17.64 17.35 -16.84
CA GLY A 174 17.96 18.21 -18.00
C GLY A 174 17.98 17.48 -19.34
N ARG A 175 17.71 16.19 -19.38
CA ARG A 175 17.71 15.35 -20.57
C ARG A 175 16.32 14.75 -20.83
N GLN A 176 16.14 14.20 -22.02
CA GLN A 176 14.90 13.56 -22.43
C GLN A 176 14.80 12.13 -21.88
N ALA A 177 13.65 11.81 -21.26
CA ALA A 177 13.23 10.47 -20.94
C ALA A 177 12.01 10.12 -21.83
N VAL A 178 12.20 9.15 -22.72
CA VAL A 178 11.19 8.75 -23.71
C VAL A 178 10.33 7.64 -23.13
N VAL A 179 9.01 7.83 -23.14
CA VAL A 179 8.03 6.91 -22.53
C VAL A 179 6.81 6.75 -23.43
N SER A 180 6.21 5.54 -23.43
CA SER A 180 4.95 5.30 -24.15
C SER A 180 3.77 6.03 -23.49
N ARG A 181 2.88 6.67 -24.30
CA ARG A 181 1.63 7.24 -23.81
C ARG A 181 0.74 6.23 -23.08
N GLY A 182 0.77 4.98 -23.52
CA GLY A 182 0.05 3.89 -22.86
C GLY A 182 0.60 3.48 -21.49
N GLU A 183 1.71 4.07 -21.06
CA GLU A 183 2.41 3.78 -19.80
C GLU A 183 2.41 4.97 -18.82
N LEU A 184 1.74 6.06 -19.16
CA LEU A 184 1.57 7.23 -18.28
C LEU A 184 0.46 6.94 -17.25
N VAL A 185 0.85 6.22 -16.20
CA VAL A 185 -0.09 5.71 -15.20
C VAL A 185 -0.23 6.66 -14.00
N GLU A 186 -1.39 6.59 -13.34
CA GLU A 186 -1.62 7.09 -11.98
C GLU A 186 -1.86 5.90 -11.05
N ILE A 187 -1.11 5.80 -9.96
CA ILE A 187 -1.18 4.70 -8.98
C ILE A 187 -1.35 5.27 -7.57
N GLY A 188 -2.18 4.60 -6.75
CA GLY A 188 -2.29 4.87 -5.31
C GLY A 188 -2.81 6.27 -4.95
N GLY A 189 -3.62 6.88 -5.82
CA GLY A 189 -4.37 8.10 -5.53
C GLY A 189 -3.65 9.43 -5.82
N SER A 190 -2.35 9.43 -6.11
CA SER A 190 -1.63 10.67 -6.45
C SER A 190 -0.26 10.47 -7.11
N PHE A 191 0.25 9.25 -7.22
CA PHE A 191 1.51 9.01 -7.91
C PHE A 191 1.27 8.97 -9.42
N ARG A 192 1.75 9.98 -10.13
CA ARG A 192 1.66 10.10 -11.59
C ARG A 192 3.05 10.12 -12.19
N ILE A 193 3.28 9.29 -13.19
CA ILE A 193 4.57 9.27 -13.91
C ILE A 193 4.97 10.64 -14.45
N PRO A 194 4.07 11.42 -15.11
CA PRO A 194 4.42 12.77 -15.58
C PRO A 194 4.88 13.71 -14.47
N ASP A 195 4.23 13.66 -13.31
CA ASP A 195 4.53 14.55 -12.18
C ASP A 195 5.90 14.22 -11.56
N ILE A 196 6.24 12.93 -11.45
CA ILE A 196 7.54 12.48 -10.96
C ILE A 196 8.65 12.83 -11.95
N MET A 197 8.40 12.67 -13.26
CA MET A 197 9.36 13.08 -14.30
C MET A 197 9.64 14.58 -14.24
N ALA A 198 8.59 15.40 -14.13
CA ALA A 198 8.74 16.85 -13.98
C ALA A 198 9.53 17.22 -12.70
N LEU A 199 9.20 16.57 -11.56
CA LEU A 199 9.89 16.81 -10.29
C LEU A 199 11.37 16.42 -10.31
N SER A 200 11.72 15.38 -11.06
CA SER A 200 13.12 14.92 -11.22
C SER A 200 13.95 15.82 -12.13
N GLY A 201 13.32 16.77 -12.84
CA GLY A 201 13.97 17.61 -13.86
C GLY A 201 14.19 16.91 -15.19
N ALA A 202 13.64 15.71 -15.41
CA ALA A 202 13.66 15.02 -16.69
C ALA A 202 12.68 15.69 -17.68
N GLN A 203 13.07 15.77 -18.95
CA GLN A 203 12.20 16.23 -20.02
C GLN A 203 11.42 15.03 -20.58
N MET A 204 10.11 14.97 -20.30
CA MET A 204 9.28 13.87 -20.79
C MET A 204 9.05 13.98 -22.30
N VAL A 205 9.30 12.89 -23.02
CA VAL A 205 8.98 12.73 -24.44
C VAL A 205 8.03 11.55 -24.60
N GLU A 206 6.77 11.86 -24.92
CA GLU A 206 5.73 10.85 -25.11
C GLU A 206 5.74 10.29 -26.53
N VAL A 207 5.66 8.96 -26.67
CA VAL A 207 5.63 8.29 -27.97
C VAL A 207 4.41 7.37 -28.12
N GLY A 208 4.06 7.07 -29.36
CA GLY A 208 2.94 6.20 -29.69
C GLY A 208 1.58 6.83 -29.38
N THR A 209 0.60 5.98 -29.13
CA THR A 209 -0.78 6.31 -28.73
C THR A 209 -1.14 5.61 -27.43
N THR A 210 -2.35 5.83 -26.93
CA THR A 210 -2.83 5.21 -25.66
C THR A 210 -2.76 3.69 -25.68
N ASN A 211 -3.07 3.07 -26.82
CA ASN A 211 -3.19 1.61 -26.94
C ASN A 211 -2.11 0.96 -27.80
N LYS A 212 -1.37 1.74 -28.60
CA LYS A 212 -0.32 1.19 -29.48
C LYS A 212 0.91 2.06 -29.49
N THR A 213 2.06 1.44 -29.27
CA THR A 213 3.37 2.04 -29.43
C THR A 213 4.26 1.04 -30.16
N HIS A 214 4.84 1.48 -31.29
CA HIS A 214 5.71 0.68 -32.12
C HIS A 214 7.18 1.04 -31.89
N PRO A 215 8.14 0.16 -32.18
CA PRO A 215 9.56 0.48 -32.11
C PRO A 215 9.95 1.75 -32.85
N ALA A 216 9.37 1.97 -34.06
CA ALA A 216 9.59 3.16 -34.85
C ALA A 216 9.17 4.48 -34.18
N ASP A 217 8.25 4.44 -33.20
CA ASP A 217 7.85 5.63 -32.43
C ASP A 217 8.98 6.07 -31.50
N TYR A 218 9.61 5.10 -30.83
CA TYR A 218 10.81 5.35 -30.01
C TYR A 218 12.00 5.77 -30.87
N GLU A 219 12.28 5.06 -31.98
CA GLU A 219 13.41 5.38 -32.89
C GLU A 219 13.36 6.82 -33.40
N ARG A 220 12.17 7.33 -33.73
CA ARG A 220 11.98 8.72 -34.17
C ARG A 220 12.20 9.75 -33.07
N ALA A 221 11.97 9.36 -31.82
CA ALA A 221 12.07 10.26 -30.66
C ALA A 221 13.47 10.31 -30.05
N VAL A 222 14.31 9.29 -30.32
CA VAL A 222 15.67 9.24 -29.79
C VAL A 222 16.55 10.26 -30.56
N GLY A 223 17.16 11.17 -29.81
CA GLY A 223 18.04 12.23 -30.31
C GLY A 223 19.24 12.48 -29.40
N PRO A 224 20.02 13.53 -29.68
CA PRO A 224 21.22 13.86 -28.89
C PRO A 224 20.93 14.06 -27.40
N ASP A 225 19.79 14.65 -27.06
CA ASP A 225 19.40 14.97 -25.67
C ASP A 225 18.74 13.79 -24.94
N THR A 226 18.52 12.65 -25.62
CA THR A 226 17.86 11.48 -24.97
C THR A 226 18.81 10.84 -23.97
N GLY A 227 18.42 10.80 -22.71
CA GLY A 227 19.14 10.12 -21.62
C GLY A 227 18.61 8.72 -21.33
N MET A 228 17.32 8.50 -21.57
CA MET A 228 16.68 7.29 -21.10
C MET A 228 15.49 6.87 -21.97
N LEU A 229 15.34 5.56 -22.18
CA LEU A 229 14.10 4.92 -22.60
C LEU A 229 13.44 4.30 -21.38
N LEU A 230 12.28 4.83 -21.01
CA LEU A 230 11.55 4.42 -19.82
C LEU A 230 10.45 3.42 -20.19
N LYS A 231 10.46 2.28 -19.54
CA LYS A 231 9.36 1.32 -19.51
C LYS A 231 8.65 1.41 -18.17
N VAL A 232 7.34 1.64 -18.18
CA VAL A 232 6.52 1.59 -16.96
C VAL A 232 5.56 0.43 -17.07
N HIS A 233 5.69 -0.51 -16.14
CA HIS A 233 4.82 -1.67 -16.11
C HIS A 233 3.42 -1.28 -15.62
N ARG A 234 2.38 -1.68 -16.39
CA ARG A 234 0.97 -1.38 -16.09
C ARG A 234 0.42 -2.32 -15.03
N SER A 235 0.92 -2.19 -13.81
CA SER A 235 0.61 -3.10 -12.69
C SER A 235 -0.78 -2.91 -12.07
N ASN A 236 -1.51 -1.82 -12.38
CA ASN A 236 -2.80 -1.48 -11.78
C ASN A 236 -3.98 -1.50 -12.76
N TYR A 237 -3.73 -1.66 -14.07
CA TYR A 237 -4.75 -1.80 -15.11
C TYR A 237 -4.21 -2.59 -16.31
N ARG A 238 -5.08 -3.02 -17.20
CA ARG A 238 -4.73 -3.69 -18.43
C ARG A 238 -5.46 -3.07 -19.62
N LEU A 239 -4.76 -2.92 -20.74
CA LEU A 239 -5.36 -2.59 -22.03
C LEU A 239 -5.67 -3.90 -22.76
N ILE A 240 -6.92 -4.05 -23.20
CA ILE A 240 -7.40 -5.28 -23.88
C ILE A 240 -7.91 -4.89 -25.27
N GLY A 241 -7.66 -5.73 -26.26
CA GLY A 241 -8.10 -5.55 -27.64
C GLY A 241 -6.95 -5.24 -28.59
N PHE A 242 -7.12 -4.24 -29.45
CA PHE A 242 -6.08 -3.84 -30.42
C PHE A 242 -4.95 -3.04 -29.73
N THR A 243 -4.08 -3.75 -29.02
CA THR A 243 -2.98 -3.17 -28.26
C THR A 243 -1.63 -3.66 -28.81
N GLU A 244 -0.62 -2.81 -28.69
CA GLU A 244 0.78 -3.14 -28.99
C GLU A 244 1.70 -2.29 -28.11
N ASP A 245 2.75 -2.89 -27.56
CA ASP A 245 3.76 -2.19 -26.78
C ASP A 245 5.16 -2.70 -27.11
N VAL A 246 6.17 -1.92 -26.69
CA VAL A 246 7.59 -2.27 -26.89
C VAL A 246 8.11 -2.82 -25.57
N GLY A 247 8.55 -4.07 -25.59
CA GLY A 247 9.19 -4.71 -24.44
C GLY A 247 10.63 -4.26 -24.24
N ILE A 248 11.23 -4.64 -23.11
CA ILE A 248 12.61 -4.26 -22.73
C ILE A 248 13.63 -4.60 -23.82
N ALA A 249 13.57 -5.82 -24.39
CA ALA A 249 14.49 -6.22 -25.45
C ALA A 249 14.40 -5.31 -26.70
N GLY A 250 13.19 -4.86 -27.06
CA GLY A 250 12.99 -3.87 -28.12
C GLY A 250 13.60 -2.52 -27.80
N LEU A 251 13.37 -2.02 -26.57
CA LEU A 251 13.99 -0.77 -26.10
C LEU A 251 15.52 -0.88 -26.05
N ARG A 252 16.06 -2.02 -25.61
CA ARG A 252 17.50 -2.28 -25.60
C ARG A 252 18.10 -2.17 -26.99
N ALA A 253 17.49 -2.83 -27.98
CA ALA A 253 17.97 -2.76 -29.37
C ALA A 253 17.96 -1.33 -29.94
N ILE A 254 16.98 -0.50 -29.56
CA ILE A 254 16.90 0.91 -29.95
C ILE A 254 18.02 1.71 -29.27
N ALA A 255 18.21 1.53 -27.96
CA ALA A 255 19.23 2.21 -27.19
C ALA A 255 20.64 1.83 -27.67
N ASP A 256 20.89 0.57 -28.05
CA ASP A 256 22.18 0.10 -28.56
C ASP A 256 22.51 0.80 -29.89
N ARG A 257 21.57 0.83 -30.83
CA ARG A 257 21.77 1.57 -32.11
C ARG A 257 22.05 3.04 -31.87
N ALA A 258 21.35 3.68 -30.96
CA ALA A 258 21.57 5.09 -30.63
C ALA A 258 22.97 5.30 -30.02
N ASN A 259 23.39 4.42 -29.14
CA ASN A 259 24.70 4.47 -28.49
C ASN A 259 25.84 4.21 -29.49
N GLU A 260 25.68 3.25 -30.41
CA GLU A 260 26.64 2.99 -31.50
C GLU A 260 26.81 4.21 -32.40
N GLN A 261 25.71 4.90 -32.75
CA GLN A 261 25.76 6.13 -33.53
C GLN A 261 26.52 7.26 -32.80
N ARG A 262 26.26 7.41 -31.49
CA ARG A 262 26.98 8.39 -30.64
C ARG A 262 28.48 8.07 -30.57
N ASP A 263 28.84 6.81 -30.36
CA ASP A 263 30.22 6.35 -30.33
C ASP A 263 30.92 6.57 -31.68
N ALA A 264 30.22 6.44 -32.81
CA ALA A 264 30.77 6.74 -34.14
C ALA A 264 31.03 8.23 -34.31
N LEU A 265 30.06 9.09 -33.95
CA LEU A 265 30.21 10.55 -34.03
C LEU A 265 31.33 11.07 -33.13
N ALA A 266 31.45 10.54 -31.90
CA ALA A 266 32.52 10.92 -30.97
C ALA A 266 33.91 10.54 -31.52
N ARG A 267 34.04 9.38 -32.13
CA ARG A 267 35.30 8.95 -32.80
C ARG A 267 35.68 9.87 -33.99
N GLU A 268 34.70 10.27 -34.80
CA GLU A 268 34.90 11.19 -35.90
C GLU A 268 35.32 12.59 -35.42
N ALA A 269 34.75 13.04 -34.31
CA ALA A 269 35.06 14.33 -33.69
C ALA A 269 36.40 14.35 -32.92
N HIS A 270 37.07 13.22 -32.72
CA HIS A 270 38.26 13.04 -31.86
C HIS A 270 38.04 13.56 -30.44
N ASP A 271 36.82 13.39 -29.91
CA ASP A 271 36.42 13.85 -28.60
C ASP A 271 36.27 12.66 -27.63
N ASP A 272 37.37 12.33 -26.94
CA ASP A 272 37.37 11.27 -25.93
C ASP A 272 36.45 11.56 -24.74
N ALA A 273 36.17 12.83 -24.44
CA ALA A 273 35.27 13.21 -23.37
C ALA A 273 33.76 12.98 -23.73
N ALA A 274 33.41 13.12 -25.00
CA ALA A 274 32.07 12.81 -25.50
C ALA A 274 31.75 11.30 -25.45
N ASN A 275 32.80 10.47 -25.50
CA ASN A 275 32.66 9.00 -25.44
C ASN A 275 32.26 8.45 -24.07
N ALA A 276 32.59 9.16 -22.99
CA ALA A 276 32.35 8.71 -21.63
C ALA A 276 30.99 9.17 -21.06
N ALA A 277 30.34 10.15 -21.69
CA ALA A 277 29.45 10.98 -20.89
C ALA A 277 27.97 10.55 -20.90
N GLU A 278 27.39 9.96 -21.95
CA GLU A 278 25.93 10.03 -21.96
C GLU A 278 25.21 9.00 -22.83
N ARG A 279 25.34 7.74 -22.43
CA ARG A 279 24.61 6.66 -23.11
C ARG A 279 23.09 6.79 -22.86
N VAL A 280 22.32 6.33 -23.84
CA VAL A 280 20.87 6.11 -23.66
C VAL A 280 20.70 4.86 -22.81
N LEU A 281 20.09 4.99 -21.64
CA LEU A 281 19.81 3.91 -20.71
C LEU A 281 18.42 3.34 -20.96
N VAL A 282 18.25 2.04 -20.68
CA VAL A 282 16.94 1.38 -20.60
C VAL A 282 16.59 1.17 -19.13
N TYR A 283 15.57 1.85 -18.67
CA TYR A 283 15.08 1.75 -17.29
C TYR A 283 13.65 1.22 -17.25
N GLU A 284 13.40 0.23 -16.39
CA GLU A 284 12.05 -0.26 -16.10
C GLU A 284 11.59 0.10 -14.70
N ASP A 285 10.49 0.83 -14.61
CA ASP A 285 9.65 0.88 -13.40
C ASP A 285 8.69 -0.30 -13.43
N GLN A 286 9.09 -1.43 -12.84
CA GLN A 286 8.24 -2.62 -12.78
C GLN A 286 7.14 -2.47 -11.73
N GLY A 287 7.45 -1.84 -10.61
CA GLY A 287 6.49 -1.50 -9.56
C GLY A 287 5.96 -2.66 -8.72
N SER A 288 5.66 -3.82 -9.29
CA SER A 288 4.99 -4.94 -8.61
C SER A 288 5.91 -5.79 -7.73
N GLY A 289 7.18 -5.93 -8.08
CA GLY A 289 8.17 -6.66 -7.29
C GLY A 289 8.04 -8.19 -7.36
N ALA A 290 7.78 -8.74 -8.55
CA ALA A 290 7.72 -10.18 -8.76
C ALA A 290 9.13 -10.79 -8.78
N PHE A 291 9.47 -11.56 -7.75
CA PHE A 291 10.72 -12.33 -7.69
C PHE A 291 10.58 -13.71 -8.33
N GLU A 292 9.44 -14.33 -8.15
CA GLU A 292 9.11 -15.63 -8.70
C GLU A 292 8.00 -15.49 -9.74
N ARG A 293 8.10 -16.26 -10.82
CA ARG A 293 7.05 -16.32 -11.82
C ARG A 293 5.89 -17.16 -11.29
N MET A 294 4.73 -16.56 -11.20
CA MET A 294 3.52 -17.24 -10.72
C MET A 294 2.78 -17.86 -11.91
N ASP A 295 3.24 -19.00 -12.40
CA ASP A 295 2.72 -19.69 -13.59
C ASP A 295 1.21 -20.02 -13.50
N ALA A 296 0.67 -20.14 -12.29
CA ALA A 296 -0.76 -20.34 -12.05
C ALA A 296 -1.63 -19.23 -12.67
N PHE A 297 -1.07 -18.04 -12.91
CA PHE A 297 -1.77 -16.92 -13.56
C PHE A 297 -1.60 -16.87 -15.08
N GLY A 298 -0.85 -17.81 -15.68
CA GLY A 298 -0.70 -17.95 -17.13
C GLY A 298 -0.23 -16.66 -17.81
N GLU A 299 -0.99 -16.18 -18.79
CA GLU A 299 -0.69 -14.92 -19.50
C GLU A 299 -0.81 -13.66 -18.63
N TYR A 300 -1.38 -13.77 -17.43
CA TYR A 300 -1.50 -12.68 -16.44
C TYR A 300 -0.34 -12.68 -15.44
N ALA A 301 0.57 -13.67 -15.50
CA ALA A 301 1.77 -13.67 -14.69
C ALA A 301 2.63 -12.44 -15.01
N GLU A 302 3.10 -11.77 -13.95
CA GLU A 302 3.98 -10.62 -14.13
C GLU A 302 5.41 -11.05 -14.48
N PRO A 303 6.13 -10.28 -15.32
CA PRO A 303 7.54 -10.54 -15.55
C PRO A 303 8.32 -10.44 -14.23
N THR A 304 9.30 -11.30 -14.05
CA THR A 304 10.19 -11.22 -12.89
C THR A 304 11.27 -10.16 -13.09
N ILE A 305 11.88 -9.71 -11.99
CA ILE A 305 13.01 -8.79 -12.02
C ILE A 305 14.17 -9.37 -12.84
N ALA A 306 14.46 -10.67 -12.66
CA ALA A 306 15.50 -11.37 -13.39
C ALA A 306 15.24 -11.42 -14.92
N GLU A 307 13.98 -11.62 -15.33
CA GLU A 307 13.59 -11.58 -16.75
C GLU A 307 13.81 -10.21 -17.37
N SER A 308 13.47 -9.12 -16.64
CA SER A 308 13.70 -7.74 -17.10
C SER A 308 15.19 -7.42 -17.28
N LEU A 309 16.02 -7.83 -16.34
CA LEU A 309 17.48 -7.68 -16.45
C LEU A 309 18.04 -8.50 -17.61
N ALA A 310 17.62 -9.77 -17.75
CA ALA A 310 18.04 -10.65 -18.85
C ALA A 310 17.59 -10.11 -20.22
N ALA A 311 16.46 -9.40 -20.30
CA ALA A 311 15.99 -8.72 -21.49
C ALA A 311 16.78 -7.44 -21.85
N GLY A 312 17.70 -7.00 -20.98
CA GLY A 312 18.63 -5.90 -21.25
C GLY A 312 18.28 -4.57 -20.61
N ALA A 313 17.47 -4.55 -19.53
CA ALA A 313 17.32 -3.35 -18.71
C ALA A 313 18.64 -2.99 -18.02
N ASP A 314 19.06 -1.73 -18.10
CA ASP A 314 20.23 -1.22 -17.36
C ASP A 314 19.92 -1.05 -15.88
N LEU A 315 18.67 -0.65 -15.58
CA LEU A 315 18.12 -0.50 -14.24
C LEU A 315 16.67 -1.00 -14.19
N VAL A 316 16.29 -1.61 -13.08
CA VAL A 316 14.90 -1.98 -12.77
C VAL A 316 14.57 -1.51 -11.36
N SER A 317 13.42 -0.90 -11.16
CA SER A 317 12.93 -0.55 -9.82
C SER A 317 11.60 -1.20 -9.50
N PHE A 318 11.38 -1.51 -8.20
CA PHE A 318 10.17 -2.20 -7.75
C PHE A 318 9.90 -1.97 -6.26
N SER A 319 8.67 -2.31 -5.84
CA SER A 319 8.21 -2.17 -4.45
C SER A 319 8.49 -3.42 -3.63
N GLY A 320 8.92 -3.24 -2.38
CA GLY A 320 9.10 -4.34 -1.42
C GLY A 320 7.80 -4.85 -0.80
N ASP A 321 6.76 -4.02 -0.71
CA ASP A 321 5.52 -4.25 0.01
C ASP A 321 4.35 -4.73 -0.88
N LYS A 322 4.66 -5.26 -2.06
CA LYS A 322 3.69 -5.85 -2.96
C LYS A 322 3.95 -7.36 -3.13
N LEU A 323 4.23 -7.83 -4.36
CA LEU A 323 4.43 -9.27 -4.64
C LEU A 323 5.63 -9.86 -3.90
N LEU A 324 6.68 -9.06 -3.63
CA LEU A 324 7.79 -9.49 -2.77
C LEU A 324 7.32 -9.90 -1.36
N GLY A 325 6.24 -9.31 -0.85
CA GLY A 325 5.72 -9.66 0.48
C GLY A 325 6.54 -9.16 1.65
N GLY A 326 7.42 -8.18 1.42
CA GLY A 326 8.28 -7.55 2.41
C GLY A 326 7.72 -6.22 2.96
N PRO A 327 8.57 -5.45 3.65
CA PRO A 327 8.22 -4.10 4.11
C PRO A 327 8.15 -3.12 2.95
N GLN A 328 7.57 -1.94 3.21
CA GLN A 328 7.64 -0.84 2.25
C GLN A 328 9.11 -0.48 1.98
N ALA A 329 9.51 -0.63 0.72
CA ALA A 329 10.81 -0.25 0.20
C ALA A 329 10.69 0.01 -1.31
N GLY A 330 11.55 0.86 -1.86
CA GLY A 330 11.86 0.94 -3.28
C GLY A 330 13.21 0.28 -3.50
N ILE A 331 13.27 -0.72 -4.34
CA ILE A 331 14.51 -1.44 -4.61
C ILE A 331 14.91 -1.13 -6.06
N ILE A 332 16.15 -0.74 -6.27
CA ILE A 332 16.73 -0.48 -7.59
C ILE A 332 17.85 -1.49 -7.78
N VAL A 333 17.80 -2.21 -8.89
CA VAL A 333 18.80 -3.20 -9.29
C VAL A 333 19.32 -2.92 -10.68
N GLY A 334 20.54 -3.35 -11.01
CA GLY A 334 21.07 -3.22 -12.35
C GLY A 334 22.58 -3.20 -12.38
N ARG A 335 23.13 -2.48 -13.36
CA ARG A 335 24.58 -2.37 -13.59
C ARG A 335 25.27 -1.68 -12.42
N LYS A 336 26.38 -2.25 -11.99
CA LYS A 336 27.13 -1.80 -10.81
C LYS A 336 27.52 -0.32 -10.89
N GLU A 337 28.02 0.12 -12.02
CA GLU A 337 28.45 1.51 -12.23
C GLU A 337 27.31 2.52 -12.03
N LEU A 338 26.08 2.17 -12.45
CA LEU A 338 24.89 3.02 -12.29
C LEU A 338 24.41 3.02 -10.84
N ILE A 339 24.40 1.86 -10.20
CA ILE A 339 24.00 1.75 -8.80
C ILE A 339 25.01 2.46 -7.89
N ASP A 340 26.31 2.40 -8.18
CA ASP A 340 27.32 3.12 -7.40
C ASP A 340 27.14 4.66 -7.50
N ARG A 341 26.74 5.17 -8.68
CA ARG A 341 26.36 6.58 -8.85
C ARG A 341 25.13 6.93 -8.00
N LEU A 342 24.08 6.09 -8.01
CA LEU A 342 22.90 6.28 -7.15
C LEU A 342 23.29 6.29 -5.67
N LYS A 343 24.15 5.40 -5.20
CA LYS A 343 24.64 5.39 -3.82
C LYS A 343 25.42 6.65 -3.43
N ALA A 344 26.11 7.26 -4.38
CA ALA A 344 26.85 8.51 -4.18
C ALA A 344 25.95 9.77 -4.22
N ASN A 345 24.75 9.68 -4.82
CA ASN A 345 23.81 10.77 -4.91
C ASN A 345 23.31 11.21 -3.52
N PRO A 346 23.23 12.52 -3.19
CA PRO A 346 22.71 13.00 -1.92
C PRO A 346 21.30 12.50 -1.56
N LEU A 347 20.47 12.20 -2.57
CA LEU A 347 19.13 11.60 -2.36
C LEU A 347 19.22 10.23 -1.68
N ALA A 348 20.28 9.45 -1.90
CA ALA A 348 20.47 8.16 -1.21
C ALA A 348 20.49 8.32 0.31
N ARG A 349 20.98 9.46 0.82
CA ARG A 349 20.95 9.76 2.26
C ARG A 349 19.56 10.21 2.73
N ALA A 350 18.87 11.02 1.93
CA ALA A 350 17.54 11.53 2.27
C ALA A 350 16.47 10.41 2.25
N LEU A 351 16.64 9.45 1.33
CA LEU A 351 15.68 8.38 1.06
C LEU A 351 16.09 7.02 1.68
N ARG A 352 17.09 6.98 2.54
CA ARG A 352 17.62 5.75 3.13
C ARG A 352 16.64 5.05 4.06
N LEU A 353 16.66 3.73 4.04
CA LEU A 353 15.88 2.90 4.96
C LEU A 353 16.43 3.00 6.41
N ASP A 354 15.54 2.86 7.37
CA ASP A 354 15.86 2.69 8.78
C ASP A 354 16.17 1.23 9.12
N LYS A 355 16.58 0.98 10.38
CA LYS A 355 16.99 -0.35 10.83
C LYS A 355 15.85 -1.37 10.86
N MET A 356 14.61 -0.94 11.14
CA MET A 356 13.44 -1.83 11.20
C MET A 356 13.10 -2.34 9.81
N THR A 357 13.01 -1.42 8.85
CA THR A 357 12.73 -1.75 7.45
C THR A 357 13.83 -2.63 6.84
N LEU A 358 15.11 -2.34 7.14
CA LEU A 358 16.22 -3.17 6.66
C LEU A 358 16.18 -4.57 7.23
N ALA A 359 15.93 -4.74 8.53
CA ALA A 359 15.82 -6.05 9.17
C ALA A 359 14.67 -6.88 8.59
N ALA A 360 13.49 -6.24 8.40
CA ALA A 360 12.36 -6.90 7.78
C ALA A 360 12.64 -7.29 6.32
N LEU A 361 13.27 -6.42 5.55
CA LEU A 361 13.61 -6.68 4.15
C LEU A 361 14.65 -7.80 4.03
N GLU A 362 15.71 -7.75 4.80
CA GLU A 362 16.75 -8.79 4.85
C GLU A 362 16.15 -10.16 5.18
N ALA A 363 15.33 -10.25 6.22
CA ALA A 363 14.69 -11.49 6.65
C ALA A 363 13.72 -12.02 5.57
N THR A 364 12.96 -11.14 4.91
CA THR A 364 12.08 -11.54 3.79
C THR A 364 12.90 -12.08 2.62
N LEU A 365 13.99 -11.40 2.21
CA LEU A 365 14.85 -11.84 1.11
C LEU A 365 15.51 -13.20 1.42
N ARG A 366 15.88 -13.47 2.68
CA ARG A 366 16.44 -14.77 3.10
C ARG A 366 15.47 -15.92 2.89
N LEU A 367 14.16 -15.69 2.99
CA LEU A 367 13.15 -16.73 2.70
C LEU A 367 13.17 -17.14 1.22
N TYR A 368 13.41 -16.20 0.31
CA TYR A 368 13.53 -16.47 -1.12
C TYR A 368 14.76 -17.29 -1.53
N LEU A 369 15.77 -17.43 -0.67
CA LEU A 369 16.88 -18.36 -0.92
C LEU A 369 16.41 -19.82 -0.98
N GLN A 370 15.19 -20.11 -0.52
CA GLN A 370 14.51 -21.40 -0.59
C GLN A 370 13.07 -21.16 -1.10
N PRO A 371 12.79 -21.31 -2.40
CA PRO A 371 11.49 -20.96 -2.99
C PRO A 371 10.28 -21.59 -2.28
N GLU A 372 10.39 -22.85 -1.85
CA GLU A 372 9.30 -23.51 -1.12
C GLU A 372 9.02 -22.87 0.25
N ARG A 373 10.04 -22.27 0.88
CA ARG A 373 9.86 -21.50 2.12
C ARG A 373 9.19 -20.17 1.83
N ALA A 374 9.59 -19.48 0.78
CA ALA A 374 8.97 -18.21 0.39
C ALA A 374 7.46 -18.39 0.16
N VAL A 375 7.06 -19.43 -0.59
CA VAL A 375 5.65 -19.75 -0.87
C VAL A 375 4.88 -20.04 0.42
N ARG A 376 5.47 -20.73 1.40
CA ARG A 376 4.79 -21.14 2.63
C ARG A 376 4.79 -20.08 3.72
N GLU A 377 5.89 -19.31 3.85
CA GLU A 377 6.14 -18.46 5.01
C GLU A 377 5.91 -16.96 4.77
N ILE A 378 5.88 -16.52 3.49
CA ILE A 378 5.53 -15.13 3.14
C ILE A 378 4.02 -15.03 2.94
N PRO A 379 3.28 -14.33 3.82
CA PRO A 379 1.80 -14.34 3.78
C PRO A 379 1.23 -13.91 2.43
N THR A 380 1.80 -12.87 1.80
CA THR A 380 1.33 -12.41 0.47
C THR A 380 1.48 -13.50 -0.59
N VAL A 381 2.63 -14.17 -0.65
CA VAL A 381 2.91 -15.24 -1.63
C VAL A 381 2.02 -16.45 -1.36
N TRP A 382 1.91 -16.84 -0.08
CA TRP A 382 1.02 -17.93 0.34
C TRP A 382 -0.44 -17.66 -0.05
N MET A 383 -1.00 -16.48 0.29
CA MET A 383 -2.39 -16.14 -0.06
C MET A 383 -2.63 -16.10 -1.58
N LEU A 384 -1.63 -15.70 -2.39
CA LEU A 384 -1.74 -15.70 -3.85
C LEU A 384 -1.74 -17.11 -4.43
N THR A 385 -0.96 -18.03 -3.85
CA THR A 385 -0.72 -19.38 -4.41
C THR A 385 -1.55 -20.49 -3.76
N GLU A 386 -2.20 -20.20 -2.61
CA GLU A 386 -3.01 -21.20 -1.89
C GLU A 386 -4.15 -21.75 -2.78
N PRO A 387 -4.29 -23.08 -2.90
CA PRO A 387 -5.39 -23.70 -3.64
C PRO A 387 -6.75 -23.32 -3.06
N ALA A 388 -7.75 -23.13 -3.93
CA ALA A 388 -9.11 -22.76 -3.52
C ALA A 388 -9.74 -23.79 -2.55
N ASP A 389 -9.42 -25.08 -2.69
CA ASP A 389 -9.94 -26.12 -1.79
C ASP A 389 -9.42 -25.94 -0.34
N SER A 390 -8.19 -25.49 -0.16
CA SER A 390 -7.66 -25.16 1.19
C SER A 390 -8.40 -23.97 1.78
N VAL A 391 -8.64 -22.92 0.98
CA VAL A 391 -9.44 -21.76 1.39
C VAL A 391 -10.87 -22.16 1.77
N ARG A 392 -11.46 -23.13 1.06
CA ARG A 392 -12.77 -23.68 1.37
C ARG A 392 -12.81 -24.30 2.76
N VAL A 393 -11.81 -25.09 3.12
CA VAL A 393 -11.73 -25.70 4.47
C VAL A 393 -11.73 -24.63 5.55
N ARG A 394 -10.97 -23.53 5.33
CA ARG A 394 -10.93 -22.37 6.23
C ARG A 394 -12.28 -21.65 6.29
N ALA A 395 -12.96 -21.46 5.15
CA ALA A 395 -14.31 -20.88 5.10
C ALA A 395 -15.32 -21.73 5.86
N GLU A 396 -15.26 -23.05 5.75
CA GLU A 396 -16.11 -23.99 6.49
C GLU A 396 -15.82 -23.95 8.01
N ALA A 397 -14.56 -23.75 8.42
CA ALA A 397 -14.20 -23.53 9.82
C ALA A 397 -14.77 -22.22 10.34
N LEU A 398 -14.64 -21.12 9.60
CA LEU A 398 -15.24 -19.83 9.94
C LEU A 398 -16.76 -19.91 10.00
N GLN A 399 -17.43 -20.59 9.07
CA GLN A 399 -18.87 -20.79 9.09
C GLN A 399 -19.32 -21.52 10.37
N ARG A 400 -18.61 -22.58 10.76
CA ARG A 400 -18.91 -23.33 12.01
C ARG A 400 -18.75 -22.46 13.24
N GLU A 401 -17.70 -21.66 13.30
CA GLU A 401 -17.47 -20.73 14.41
C GLU A 401 -18.58 -19.68 14.51
N LEU A 402 -18.99 -19.08 13.39
CA LEU A 402 -20.12 -18.14 13.34
C LEU A 402 -21.43 -18.80 13.73
N ALA A 403 -21.71 -20.02 13.24
CA ALA A 403 -22.93 -20.76 13.57
C ALA A 403 -23.04 -21.11 15.06
N GLY A 404 -21.91 -21.37 15.72
CA GLY A 404 -21.85 -21.62 17.16
C GLY A 404 -22.08 -20.37 18.05
N ARG A 405 -21.91 -19.16 17.49
CA ARG A 405 -21.95 -17.91 18.25
C ARG A 405 -23.11 -16.98 17.91
N ILE A 406 -23.59 -16.99 16.68
CA ILE A 406 -24.73 -16.16 16.25
C ILE A 406 -26.03 -16.78 16.76
N PRO A 407 -26.96 -15.99 17.34
CA PRO A 407 -28.24 -16.49 17.82
C PRO A 407 -29.02 -17.22 16.72
N HIS A 408 -29.59 -18.36 17.05
CA HIS A 408 -30.36 -19.19 16.10
C HIS A 408 -31.45 -18.36 15.41
N GLY A 409 -31.50 -18.40 14.09
CA GLY A 409 -32.48 -17.68 13.28
C GLY A 409 -32.16 -16.20 13.03
N ALA A 410 -31.10 -15.63 13.60
CA ALA A 410 -30.71 -14.22 13.38
C ALA A 410 -30.08 -13.99 12.02
N ALA A 411 -29.34 -14.98 11.49
CA ALA A 411 -28.75 -14.94 10.16
C ALA A 411 -28.75 -16.31 9.50
N THR A 412 -28.57 -16.32 8.17
CA THR A 412 -28.23 -17.53 7.41
C THR A 412 -26.75 -17.44 7.04
N LEU A 413 -26.05 -18.55 7.24
CA LEU A 413 -24.63 -18.68 6.96
C LEU A 413 -24.41 -19.68 5.84
N GLU A 414 -23.73 -19.27 4.80
CA GLU A 414 -23.45 -20.10 3.61
C GLU A 414 -22.00 -19.92 3.18
N VAL A 415 -21.28 -21.01 2.92
CA VAL A 415 -19.99 -20.97 2.22
C VAL A 415 -20.24 -20.87 0.73
N VAL A 416 -19.80 -19.80 0.12
CA VAL A 416 -20.03 -19.53 -1.30
C VAL A 416 -18.71 -19.36 -2.05
N PRO A 417 -18.63 -19.86 -3.32
CA PRO A 417 -17.49 -19.56 -4.18
C PRO A 417 -17.53 -18.09 -4.56
N GLU A 418 -16.36 -17.44 -4.52
CA GLU A 418 -16.16 -16.03 -4.82
C GLU A 418 -14.81 -15.81 -5.54
N ILE A 419 -14.49 -14.59 -5.84
CA ILE A 419 -13.22 -14.18 -6.43
C ILE A 419 -12.53 -13.21 -5.48
N SER A 420 -11.30 -13.55 -5.11
CA SER A 420 -10.34 -12.65 -4.46
C SER A 420 -9.52 -11.91 -5.49
N ARG A 421 -8.81 -10.87 -5.06
CA ARG A 421 -7.94 -10.03 -5.88
C ARG A 421 -6.56 -9.90 -5.24
N ALA A 422 -5.51 -9.83 -6.08
CA ALA A 422 -4.20 -9.45 -5.57
C ALA A 422 -4.24 -8.04 -4.98
N GLY A 423 -4.86 -7.09 -5.65
CA GLY A 423 -5.02 -5.70 -5.19
C GLY A 423 -3.82 -4.81 -5.52
N GLY A 424 -3.84 -3.63 -5.01
CA GLY A 424 -2.76 -2.65 -4.85
C GLY A 424 -1.66 -2.50 -5.90
N GLY A 425 -1.95 -2.62 -7.20
CA GLY A 425 -0.94 -2.42 -8.25
C GLY A 425 -0.09 -3.67 -8.51
N ALA A 426 -0.71 -4.84 -8.47
CA ALA A 426 -0.13 -6.10 -8.88
C ALA A 426 -1.22 -7.01 -9.46
N LEU A 427 -0.88 -7.80 -10.46
CA LEU A 427 -1.74 -8.82 -11.10
C LEU A 427 -3.13 -8.26 -11.48
N PRO A 428 -3.22 -7.17 -12.25
CA PRO A 428 -4.51 -6.63 -12.67
C PRO A 428 -5.25 -7.67 -13.50
N MET A 429 -6.55 -7.81 -13.29
CA MET A 429 -7.42 -8.79 -13.99
C MET A 429 -7.23 -10.26 -13.61
N CYS A 430 -6.33 -10.58 -12.67
CA CYS A 430 -6.23 -11.94 -12.15
C CYS A 430 -7.42 -12.24 -11.24
N ASP A 431 -8.25 -13.17 -11.66
CA ASP A 431 -9.31 -13.75 -10.85
C ASP A 431 -8.71 -14.88 -10.00
N ILE A 432 -8.69 -14.70 -8.68
CA ILE A 432 -8.17 -15.69 -7.76
C ILE A 432 -9.36 -16.43 -7.13
N PRO A 433 -9.64 -17.69 -7.52
CA PRO A 433 -10.77 -18.44 -6.98
C PRO A 433 -10.67 -18.58 -5.48
N THR A 434 -11.75 -18.26 -4.75
CA THR A 434 -11.81 -18.27 -3.28
C THR A 434 -13.14 -18.80 -2.78
N PHE A 435 -13.25 -18.91 -1.45
CA PHE A 435 -14.51 -19.16 -0.75
C PHE A 435 -14.69 -18.12 0.35
N ALA A 436 -15.93 -17.63 0.46
CA ALA A 436 -16.32 -16.66 1.50
C ALA A 436 -17.47 -17.20 2.32
N VAL A 437 -17.56 -16.79 3.58
CA VAL A 437 -18.75 -16.99 4.39
C VAL A 437 -19.68 -15.83 4.16
N LYS A 438 -20.86 -16.11 3.60
CA LYS A 438 -21.95 -15.18 3.38
C LYS A 438 -22.86 -15.16 4.62
N VAL A 439 -23.00 -13.99 5.21
CA VAL A 439 -23.89 -13.74 6.35
C VAL A 439 -25.09 -12.94 5.86
N ALA A 440 -26.26 -13.58 5.76
CA ALA A 440 -27.52 -12.95 5.35
C ALA A 440 -28.40 -12.75 6.58
N PHE A 441 -28.75 -11.50 6.87
CA PHE A 441 -29.51 -11.10 8.06
C PHE A 441 -31.00 -11.43 7.90
N ARG A 442 -31.63 -11.90 8.98
CA ARG A 442 -33.03 -12.34 8.99
C ARG A 442 -33.94 -11.55 9.93
N THR A 443 -33.36 -10.67 10.75
CA THR A 443 -34.13 -9.87 11.71
C THR A 443 -34.15 -8.41 11.29
N ALA A 444 -35.25 -7.70 11.52
CA ALA A 444 -35.36 -6.27 11.23
C ALA A 444 -34.42 -5.39 12.07
N ALA A 445 -33.83 -5.93 13.13
CA ALA A 445 -32.89 -5.22 14.00
C ALA A 445 -31.43 -5.33 13.53
N SER A 446 -31.16 -6.06 12.44
CA SER A 446 -29.78 -6.29 11.95
C SER A 446 -29.74 -6.28 10.43
N ASP A 447 -28.75 -5.62 9.86
CA ASP A 447 -28.47 -5.53 8.43
C ASP A 447 -26.97 -5.51 8.16
N ALA A 448 -26.59 -5.62 6.89
CA ALA A 448 -25.20 -5.69 6.49
C ALA A 448 -24.43 -4.37 6.78
N GLN A 449 -25.08 -3.23 6.63
CA GLN A 449 -24.44 -1.92 6.80
C GLN A 449 -24.18 -1.63 8.29
N SER A 450 -25.17 -1.86 9.16
CA SER A 450 -25.00 -1.69 10.61
C SER A 450 -24.00 -2.69 11.18
N CYS A 451 -24.00 -3.94 10.68
CA CYS A 451 -23.00 -4.93 11.05
C CYS A 451 -21.59 -4.48 10.67
N MET A 452 -21.36 -4.02 9.44
CA MET A 452 -20.05 -3.54 9.01
C MET A 452 -19.60 -2.31 9.80
N ALA A 453 -20.51 -1.37 10.09
CA ALA A 453 -20.21 -0.23 10.95
C ALA A 453 -19.76 -0.68 12.36
N TYR A 454 -20.46 -1.64 12.95
CA TYR A 454 -20.09 -2.20 14.24
C TYR A 454 -18.71 -2.89 14.22
N LEU A 455 -18.49 -3.77 13.23
CA LEU A 455 -17.24 -4.52 13.08
C LEU A 455 -16.02 -3.59 12.89
N GLN A 456 -16.20 -2.42 12.26
CA GLN A 456 -15.11 -1.47 12.02
C GLN A 456 -14.94 -0.45 13.15
N GLN A 457 -16.02 0.02 13.76
CA GLN A 457 -16.00 1.17 14.67
C GLN A 457 -16.08 0.81 16.16
N GLN A 458 -16.68 -0.33 16.48
CA GLN A 458 -16.98 -0.72 17.88
C GLN A 458 -16.05 -1.82 18.41
N ARG A 459 -14.99 -2.15 17.64
CA ARG A 459 -14.06 -3.22 18.00
C ARG A 459 -12.67 -2.67 18.27
N GLU A 460 -11.98 -3.28 19.24
CA GLU A 460 -10.56 -3.03 19.47
C GLU A 460 -9.73 -3.40 18.22
N VAL A 461 -9.98 -4.59 17.67
CA VAL A 461 -9.44 -5.01 16.36
C VAL A 461 -10.58 -4.95 15.34
N PRO A 462 -10.57 -3.94 14.43
CA PRO A 462 -11.55 -3.82 13.37
C PRO A 462 -11.51 -5.00 12.39
N ILE A 463 -12.67 -5.34 11.82
CA ILE A 463 -12.79 -6.36 10.78
C ILE A 463 -13.30 -5.68 9.53
N VAL A 464 -12.57 -5.83 8.42
CA VAL A 464 -12.93 -5.30 7.11
C VAL A 464 -13.35 -6.44 6.20
N ALA A 465 -14.63 -6.49 5.84
CA ALA A 465 -15.22 -7.47 4.93
C ALA A 465 -15.92 -6.76 3.75
N ARG A 466 -16.58 -7.50 2.86
CA ARG A 466 -17.33 -6.93 1.74
C ARG A 466 -18.83 -6.98 2.00
N ILE A 467 -19.57 -6.00 1.47
CA ILE A 467 -21.03 -6.06 1.37
C ILE A 467 -21.40 -6.38 -0.08
N LYS A 468 -22.22 -7.40 -0.30
CA LYS A 468 -22.75 -7.78 -1.61
C LYS A 468 -24.18 -8.29 -1.46
N ASN A 469 -25.12 -7.68 -2.17
CA ASN A 469 -26.55 -8.05 -2.12
C ASN A 469 -27.11 -8.10 -0.68
N ASP A 470 -26.89 -7.05 0.09
CA ASP A 470 -27.30 -6.89 1.50
C ASP A 470 -26.80 -7.99 2.45
N CYS A 471 -25.73 -8.68 2.09
CA CYS A 471 -25.06 -9.66 2.92
C CYS A 471 -23.62 -9.23 3.21
N VAL A 472 -23.09 -9.58 4.37
CA VAL A 472 -21.67 -9.48 4.66
C VAL A 472 -20.97 -10.73 4.13
N LEU A 473 -19.89 -10.54 3.37
CA LEU A 473 -19.03 -11.60 2.85
C LEU A 473 -17.68 -11.54 3.55
N CYS A 474 -17.37 -12.55 4.34
CA CYS A 474 -16.04 -12.75 4.92
C CYS A 474 -15.25 -13.72 4.04
N ASP A 475 -14.34 -13.18 3.24
CA ASP A 475 -13.50 -13.95 2.33
C ASP A 475 -12.37 -14.64 3.11
N ALA A 476 -12.35 -15.97 3.07
CA ALA A 476 -11.44 -16.76 3.88
C ALA A 476 -9.99 -16.77 3.37
N ARG A 477 -9.72 -16.28 2.13
CA ARG A 477 -8.35 -16.22 1.60
C ARG A 477 -7.45 -15.28 2.37
N THR A 478 -7.99 -14.17 2.88
CA THR A 478 -7.23 -13.15 3.61
C THR A 478 -7.38 -13.26 5.12
N VAL A 479 -8.14 -14.24 5.62
CA VAL A 479 -8.29 -14.53 7.05
C VAL A 479 -7.27 -15.58 7.47
N GLN A 480 -6.55 -15.34 8.59
CA GLN A 480 -5.67 -16.33 9.21
C GLN A 480 -6.49 -17.25 10.12
N ASP A 481 -6.00 -18.48 10.33
CA ASP A 481 -6.72 -19.47 11.16
C ASP A 481 -6.93 -18.97 12.59
N GLU A 482 -5.97 -18.25 13.15
CA GLU A 482 -6.03 -17.66 14.49
C GLU A 482 -7.07 -16.53 14.61
N GLU A 483 -7.47 -15.93 13.50
CA GLU A 483 -8.45 -14.82 13.45
C GLU A 483 -9.91 -15.33 13.46
N ILE A 484 -10.13 -16.60 13.17
CA ILE A 484 -11.48 -17.19 13.07
C ILE A 484 -12.29 -16.99 14.36
N ALA A 485 -11.68 -17.28 15.50
CA ALA A 485 -12.36 -17.14 16.80
C ALA A 485 -12.67 -15.68 17.13
N GLU A 486 -11.81 -14.74 16.74
CA GLU A 486 -11.99 -13.31 16.95
C GLU A 486 -13.11 -12.75 16.07
N ILE A 487 -13.20 -13.20 14.80
CA ILE A 487 -14.33 -12.88 13.91
C ILE A 487 -15.64 -13.40 14.50
N GLY A 488 -15.66 -14.65 14.98
CA GLY A 488 -16.85 -15.24 15.63
C GLY A 488 -17.32 -14.44 16.83
N ALA A 489 -16.40 -14.03 17.70
CA ALA A 489 -16.70 -13.19 18.87
C ALA A 489 -17.23 -11.80 18.48
N ALA A 490 -16.73 -11.22 17.39
CA ALA A 490 -17.18 -9.92 16.91
C ALA A 490 -18.62 -9.95 16.39
N PHE A 491 -19.00 -10.98 15.61
CA PHE A 491 -20.37 -11.15 15.15
C PHE A 491 -21.34 -11.44 16.32
N ALA A 492 -20.96 -12.27 17.28
CA ALA A 492 -21.77 -12.52 18.47
C ALA A 492 -22.06 -11.22 19.24
N ALA A 493 -21.04 -10.38 19.43
CA ALA A 493 -21.20 -9.10 20.11
C ALA A 493 -22.11 -8.13 19.34
N TYR A 494 -22.01 -8.08 18.00
CA TYR A 494 -22.93 -7.31 17.16
C TYR A 494 -24.37 -7.74 17.34
N PHE A 495 -24.68 -9.04 17.26
CA PHE A 495 -26.04 -9.53 17.41
C PHE A 495 -26.61 -9.31 18.83
N ALA A 496 -25.75 -9.38 19.85
CA ALA A 496 -26.13 -9.03 21.21
C ALA A 496 -26.48 -7.53 21.36
N ALA A 497 -25.68 -6.65 20.78
CA ALA A 497 -25.93 -5.20 20.76
C ALA A 497 -27.23 -4.87 20.01
N ALA A 498 -27.44 -5.43 18.83
CA ALA A 498 -28.65 -5.23 18.03
C ALA A 498 -29.91 -5.73 18.69
N ALA A 499 -29.85 -6.78 19.55
CA ALA A 499 -30.97 -7.26 20.33
C ALA A 499 -31.36 -6.31 21.47
N ASN A 500 -30.40 -5.58 22.04
CA ASN A 500 -30.60 -4.63 23.15
C ASN A 500 -31.09 -3.25 22.70
N GLU A 501 -30.85 -2.86 21.43
CA GLU A 501 -31.28 -1.57 20.86
C GLU A 501 -32.77 -1.56 20.39
N ARG A 502 -33.56 -2.59 20.67
CA ARG A 502 -34.99 -2.55 20.35
C ARG A 502 -35.70 -1.52 21.24
N PRO A 503 -36.39 -0.50 20.68
CA PRO A 503 -37.37 0.24 21.43
C PRO A 503 -38.52 -0.69 21.81
N LEU A 504 -38.93 -0.62 23.07
CA LEU A 504 -40.15 -1.22 23.60
C LEU A 504 -41.38 -0.73 22.84
#